data_2c62e61821b039ee40c9ae2bda4d48cb
#
_entry.id   2c62e61821b039ee40c9ae2bda4d48cb
#
_cell.length_a   1.000
_cell.length_b   1.000
_cell.length_c   1.000
_cell.angle_alpha   90.00
_cell.angle_beta   90.00
_cell.angle_gamma   90.00
#
_symmetry.space_group_name_H-M   'P 1'
#
loop_
_entity.id
_entity.type
_entity.pdbx_description
1 polymer ?
#
loop_
_entity_poly.entity_id
_entity_poly.type
_entity_poly.pdbx_seq_one_letter_code
_entity_poly.pdbx_strand_id
1 'polypeptide(L)'
;MQILLANAKIMFDKADRKPISVPLFQSVANVLAEEMARMDVEELASQLDCSSKIATENWKRYHNFMAAEKMPAILAYNGQAYKHLRASSLSEDSLEYAQKHLWITCFLYGLLRPMDGIVPYRMEHCVSLEATNDKPVNRFWKDKLTDVLIDSVKADDGILIHLSTEEYEHLFDWKRVCQELKVIQPLFYIRQKDGRLKMQAVWAKSCRGAMVRYILNNQLLTPEELAAFSYEGFEYAPDLGEAAFPHFVR
;
A
#
# COMPACT_ATOMS: atom_id res chain seq x y z
N MET A 1 2.45 -0.16 17.14
CA MET A 1 2.35 -1.09 15.96
C MET A 1 2.44 -0.31 14.68
N GLN A 2 3.17 -0.85 13.70
CA GLN A 2 3.20 -0.30 12.34
C GLN A 2 2.20 -1.05 11.44
N ILE A 3 1.71 -0.37 10.41
CA ILE A 3 0.72 -0.89 9.48
C ILE A 3 1.32 -0.86 8.08
N LEU A 4 1.13 -1.92 7.30
CA LEU A 4 1.55 -1.99 5.90
C LEU A 4 0.32 -2.10 5.00
N LEU A 5 0.11 -1.14 4.09
CA LEU A 5 -0.99 -1.10 3.13
C LEU A 5 -0.46 -1.02 1.71
N ALA A 6 -1.07 -1.74 0.78
CA ALA A 6 -0.75 -1.61 -0.64
C ALA A 6 -1.29 -0.30 -1.25
N ASN A 7 -0.57 0.25 -2.21
CA ASN A 7 -1.07 1.36 -3.03
C ASN A 7 -2.25 0.93 -3.92
N ALA A 8 -2.71 1.82 -4.78
CA ALA A 8 -3.73 1.55 -5.79
C ALA A 8 -3.29 2.00 -7.18
N LYS A 9 -3.71 1.25 -8.20
CA LYS A 9 -3.46 1.59 -9.61
C LYS A 9 -4.25 2.82 -10.09
N ILE A 10 -5.39 3.11 -9.43
CA ILE A 10 -6.24 4.27 -9.71
C ILE A 10 -5.86 5.36 -8.73
N MET A 11 -5.65 6.54 -9.25
CA MET A 11 -5.26 7.72 -8.47
C MET A 11 -6.14 8.91 -8.82
N PHE A 12 -6.29 9.84 -7.88
CA PHE A 12 -6.82 11.16 -8.13
C PHE A 12 -5.75 12.04 -8.80
N ASP A 13 -6.18 13.06 -9.52
CA ASP A 13 -5.28 14.05 -10.13
C ASP A 13 -5.08 15.28 -9.24
N LYS A 14 -5.91 15.45 -8.20
CA LYS A 14 -5.84 16.56 -7.23
C LYS A 14 -6.26 16.10 -5.83
N ALA A 15 -5.74 16.76 -4.82
CA ALA A 15 -6.16 16.61 -3.43
C ALA A 15 -6.29 18.01 -2.78
N ASP A 16 -7.20 18.13 -1.81
CA ASP A 16 -7.49 19.42 -1.13
C ASP A 16 -6.43 19.77 -0.07
N ARG A 17 -5.48 18.87 0.19
CA ARG A 17 -4.38 19.07 1.15
C ARG A 17 -3.04 19.05 0.45
N LYS A 18 -2.10 19.82 1.01
CA LYS A 18 -0.70 19.78 0.58
C LYS A 18 0.05 18.69 1.34
N PRO A 19 1.05 18.05 0.71
CA PRO A 19 1.96 17.15 1.39
C PRO A 19 2.81 17.91 2.41
N ILE A 20 3.27 17.18 3.44
CA ILE A 20 4.15 17.76 4.50
C ILE A 20 5.52 17.11 4.53
N SER A 21 5.74 16.06 3.74
CA SER A 21 7.00 15.32 3.67
C SER A 21 7.32 14.91 2.23
N VAL A 22 8.56 14.50 2.03
CA VAL A 22 9.09 14.02 0.75
C VAL A 22 9.31 12.51 0.88
N PRO A 23 8.96 11.71 -0.13
CA PRO A 23 9.22 10.27 -0.13
C PRO A 23 10.68 9.93 0.16
N LEU A 24 10.91 8.93 1.00
CA LEU A 24 12.27 8.50 1.39
C LEU A 24 13.16 8.19 0.17
N PHE A 25 12.56 7.61 -0.87
CA PHE A 25 13.25 7.23 -2.10
C PHE A 25 12.87 8.12 -3.31
N GLN A 26 12.61 9.41 -3.07
CA GLN A 26 12.22 10.35 -4.15
C GLN A 26 13.24 10.40 -5.28
N SER A 27 14.54 10.38 -4.97
CA SER A 27 15.59 10.39 -6.01
C SER A 27 15.54 9.15 -6.90
N VAL A 28 15.29 7.98 -6.30
CA VAL A 28 15.12 6.73 -7.05
C VAL A 28 13.87 6.81 -7.93
N ALA A 29 12.75 7.27 -7.35
CA ALA A 29 11.50 7.43 -8.10
C ALA A 29 11.65 8.38 -9.29
N ASN A 30 12.43 9.45 -9.16
CA ASN A 30 12.72 10.37 -10.26
C ASN A 30 13.45 9.66 -11.41
N VAL A 31 14.50 8.89 -11.10
CA VAL A 31 15.26 8.13 -12.12
C VAL A 31 14.37 7.12 -12.83
N LEU A 32 13.58 6.35 -12.08
CA LEU A 32 12.63 5.38 -12.68
C LEU A 32 11.59 6.09 -13.55
N ALA A 33 11.07 7.23 -13.10
CA ALA A 33 10.07 8.00 -13.85
C ALA A 33 10.64 8.63 -15.12
N GLU A 34 11.88 9.12 -15.08
CA GLU A 34 12.59 9.65 -16.25
C GLU A 34 12.78 8.57 -17.32
N GLU A 35 13.12 7.35 -16.93
CA GLU A 35 13.29 6.23 -17.85
C GLU A 35 11.94 5.81 -18.45
N MET A 36 10.88 5.73 -17.64
CA MET A 36 9.51 5.50 -18.13
C MET A 36 9.04 6.61 -19.11
N ALA A 37 9.47 7.85 -18.91
CA ALA A 37 9.14 8.97 -19.79
C ALA A 37 9.83 8.90 -21.17
N ARG A 38 10.93 8.14 -21.30
CA ARG A 38 11.64 7.94 -22.60
C ARG A 38 10.94 6.94 -23.51
N MET A 39 10.08 6.09 -22.94
CA MET A 39 9.33 5.09 -23.69
C MET A 39 8.25 5.75 -24.56
N ASP A 40 8.00 5.20 -25.73
CA ASP A 40 6.80 5.53 -26.47
C ASP A 40 5.55 4.86 -25.86
N VAL A 41 4.37 5.16 -26.42
CA VAL A 41 3.10 4.66 -25.87
C VAL A 41 2.97 3.13 -26.01
N GLU A 42 3.55 2.53 -27.04
CA GLU A 42 3.46 1.08 -27.30
C GLU A 42 4.38 0.32 -26.35
N GLU A 43 5.60 0.81 -26.16
CA GLU A 43 6.55 0.27 -25.17
C GLU A 43 5.97 0.37 -23.76
N LEU A 44 5.40 1.54 -23.43
CA LEU A 44 4.79 1.76 -22.11
C LEU A 44 3.57 0.86 -21.89
N ALA A 45 2.75 0.62 -22.93
CA ALA A 45 1.62 -0.31 -22.84
C ALA A 45 2.07 -1.74 -22.55
N SER A 46 3.17 -2.16 -23.19
CA SER A 46 3.79 -3.47 -22.98
C SER A 46 4.35 -3.61 -21.56
N GLN A 47 5.14 -2.63 -21.09
CA GLN A 47 5.74 -2.64 -19.75
C GLN A 47 4.70 -2.60 -18.63
N LEU A 48 3.60 -1.85 -18.82
CA LEU A 48 2.53 -1.72 -17.82
C LEU A 48 1.42 -2.78 -17.96
N ASP A 49 1.53 -3.70 -18.91
CA ASP A 49 0.48 -4.68 -19.21
C ASP A 49 -0.91 -4.02 -19.23
N CYS A 50 -1.10 -3.03 -20.10
CA CYS A 50 -2.31 -2.24 -20.12
C CYS A 50 -2.72 -1.82 -21.55
N SER A 51 -3.96 -1.31 -21.69
CA SER A 51 -4.46 -0.80 -22.96
C SER A 51 -3.72 0.48 -23.39
N SER A 52 -3.66 0.73 -24.70
CA SER A 52 -3.06 1.97 -25.26
C SER A 52 -3.68 3.24 -24.68
N LYS A 53 -4.95 3.23 -24.32
CA LYS A 53 -5.60 4.37 -23.65
C LYS A 53 -4.96 4.65 -22.28
N ILE A 54 -4.75 3.62 -21.48
CA ILE A 54 -4.11 3.75 -20.15
C ILE A 54 -2.63 4.12 -20.33
N ALA A 55 -1.94 3.53 -21.30
CA ALA A 55 -0.56 3.87 -21.60
C ALA A 55 -0.41 5.34 -22.02
N THR A 56 -1.28 5.87 -22.90
CA THR A 56 -1.28 7.28 -23.32
C THR A 56 -1.48 8.24 -22.14
N GLU A 57 -2.37 7.91 -21.20
CA GLU A 57 -2.56 8.70 -19.99
C GLU A 57 -1.29 8.72 -19.12
N ASN A 58 -0.67 7.57 -18.92
CA ASN A 58 0.54 7.45 -18.11
C ASN A 58 1.77 8.01 -18.82
N TRP A 59 1.85 7.95 -20.14
CA TRP A 59 2.86 8.64 -20.92
C TRP A 59 2.87 10.15 -20.63
N LYS A 60 1.68 10.78 -20.61
CA LYS A 60 1.54 12.20 -20.24
C LYS A 60 1.94 12.45 -18.77
N ARG A 61 1.59 11.55 -17.86
CA ARG A 61 1.96 11.64 -16.44
C ARG A 61 3.47 11.58 -16.25
N TYR A 62 4.16 10.65 -16.90
CA TYR A 62 5.62 10.54 -16.81
C TYR A 62 6.34 11.74 -17.44
N HIS A 63 5.86 12.25 -18.57
CA HIS A 63 6.44 13.46 -19.18
C HIS A 63 6.25 14.72 -18.31
N ASN A 64 5.22 14.78 -17.51
CA ASN A 64 4.97 15.90 -16.59
C ASN A 64 5.41 15.62 -15.15
N PHE A 65 6.04 14.47 -14.88
CA PHE A 65 6.29 13.95 -13.53
C PHE A 65 7.03 14.96 -12.63
N MET A 66 8.06 15.59 -13.15
CA MET A 66 8.89 16.54 -12.39
C MET A 66 8.21 17.87 -12.13
N ALA A 67 7.28 18.29 -13.01
CA ALA A 67 6.57 19.58 -12.94
C ALA A 67 5.18 19.48 -12.28
N ALA A 68 4.64 18.26 -12.14
CA ALA A 68 3.31 18.04 -11.61
C ALA A 68 3.19 18.46 -10.12
N GLU A 69 2.03 19.02 -9.76
CA GLU A 69 1.72 19.33 -8.38
C GLU A 69 1.63 18.04 -7.56
N LYS A 70 2.34 18.03 -6.43
CA LYS A 70 2.37 16.88 -5.52
C LYS A 70 1.19 16.91 -4.57
N MET A 71 0.67 15.73 -4.25
CA MET A 71 -0.40 15.52 -3.28
C MET A 71 -0.02 14.45 -2.26
N PRO A 72 -0.59 14.46 -1.04
CA PRO A 72 -0.34 13.43 -0.04
C PRO A 72 -0.67 12.03 -0.56
N ALA A 73 0.23 11.06 -0.37
CA ALA A 73 0.07 9.69 -0.85
C ALA A 73 -1.27 9.06 -0.44
N ILE A 74 -1.66 9.22 0.82
CA ILE A 74 -2.91 8.66 1.35
C ILE A 74 -4.16 9.23 0.67
N LEU A 75 -4.09 10.45 0.13
CA LEU A 75 -5.17 11.13 -0.59
C LEU A 75 -5.06 10.95 -2.11
N ALA A 76 -3.89 10.57 -2.61
CA ALA A 76 -3.65 10.37 -4.04
C ALA A 76 -4.27 9.06 -4.56
N TYR A 77 -4.21 7.99 -3.76
CA TYR A 77 -4.73 6.70 -4.18
C TYR A 77 -6.24 6.59 -4.07
N ASN A 78 -6.91 6.02 -5.10
CA ASN A 78 -8.36 5.89 -5.22
C ASN A 78 -8.80 4.45 -5.59
N GLY A 79 -8.11 3.45 -5.05
CA GLY A 79 -8.52 2.05 -5.19
C GLY A 79 -9.53 1.63 -4.13
N GLN A 80 -9.98 0.36 -4.22
CA GLN A 80 -11.02 -0.17 -3.34
C GLN A 80 -10.68 0.00 -1.84
N ALA A 81 -9.45 -0.26 -1.41
CA ALA A 81 -9.05 -0.06 -0.02
C ALA A 81 -9.16 1.43 0.39
N TYR A 82 -8.70 2.35 -0.45
CA TYR A 82 -8.71 3.79 -0.15
C TYR A 82 -10.12 4.40 -0.11
N LYS A 83 -11.06 3.87 -0.91
CA LYS A 83 -12.48 4.26 -0.84
C LYS A 83 -13.09 3.96 0.53
N HIS A 84 -12.62 2.93 1.21
CA HIS A 84 -13.09 2.52 2.55
C HIS A 84 -12.21 3.05 3.68
N LEU A 85 -10.96 3.39 3.41
CA LEU A 85 -10.12 4.18 4.30
C LEU A 85 -10.66 5.60 4.48
N ARG A 86 -11.19 6.23 3.40
CA ARG A 86 -11.79 7.58 3.41
C ARG A 86 -10.86 8.61 4.05
N ALA A 87 -9.62 8.66 3.58
CA ALA A 87 -8.57 9.46 4.21
C ALA A 87 -8.90 10.96 4.30
N SER A 88 -9.67 11.52 3.35
CA SER A 88 -10.11 12.93 3.38
C SER A 88 -10.99 13.30 4.57
N SER A 89 -11.59 12.31 5.24
CA SER A 89 -12.45 12.50 6.43
C SER A 89 -11.79 12.04 7.73
N LEU A 90 -10.49 11.80 7.75
CA LEU A 90 -9.72 11.56 8.97
C LEU A 90 -9.49 12.88 9.72
N SER A 91 -9.51 12.84 11.05
CA SER A 91 -9.10 13.98 11.89
C SER A 91 -7.61 14.27 11.73
N GLU A 92 -7.17 15.46 12.17
CA GLU A 92 -5.74 15.80 12.20
C GLU A 92 -4.96 14.82 13.08
N ASP A 93 -5.49 14.45 14.24
CA ASP A 93 -4.86 13.49 15.15
C ASP A 93 -4.71 12.11 14.49
N SER A 94 -5.76 11.65 13.75
CA SER A 94 -5.69 10.39 13.01
C SER A 94 -4.66 10.43 11.87
N LEU A 95 -4.51 11.59 11.20
CA LEU A 95 -3.50 11.77 10.15
C LEU A 95 -2.09 11.86 10.74
N GLU A 96 -1.91 12.49 11.91
CA GLU A 96 -0.64 12.52 12.61
C GLU A 96 -0.24 11.11 13.08
N TYR A 97 -1.19 10.36 13.64
CA TYR A 97 -0.97 8.96 13.99
C TYR A 97 -0.63 8.13 12.73
N ALA A 98 -1.36 8.31 11.64
CA ALA A 98 -1.08 7.64 10.37
C ALA A 98 0.34 7.92 9.88
N GLN A 99 0.79 9.18 9.93
CA GLN A 99 2.14 9.56 9.48
C GLN A 99 3.26 8.84 10.24
N LYS A 100 3.01 8.46 11.49
CA LYS A 100 3.97 7.73 12.34
C LYS A 100 3.87 6.21 12.16
N HIS A 101 2.67 5.67 11.89
CA HIS A 101 2.39 4.24 12.00
C HIS A 101 2.02 3.55 10.68
N LEU A 102 1.66 4.28 9.61
CA LEU A 102 1.27 3.69 8.34
C LEU A 102 2.39 3.77 7.31
N TRP A 103 2.69 2.65 6.69
CA TRP A 103 3.48 2.54 5.47
C TRP A 103 2.59 2.16 4.29
N ILE A 104 2.77 2.82 3.17
CA ILE A 104 2.12 2.49 1.90
C ILE A 104 3.19 1.94 0.96
N THR A 105 3.03 0.70 0.51
CA THR A 105 3.93 0.06 -0.46
C THR A 105 3.57 0.45 -1.88
N CYS A 106 4.55 0.72 -2.72
CA CYS A 106 4.36 0.95 -4.14
C CYS A 106 5.61 0.65 -4.97
N PHE A 107 5.45 0.41 -6.26
CA PHE A 107 6.57 0.02 -7.12
C PHE A 107 7.42 1.20 -7.60
N LEU A 108 6.90 2.42 -7.63
CA LEU A 108 7.67 3.60 -8.07
C LEU A 108 8.48 4.23 -6.93
N TYR A 109 7.88 4.43 -5.77
CA TYR A 109 8.52 5.11 -4.63
C TYR A 109 9.00 4.14 -3.54
N GLY A 110 8.75 2.83 -3.68
CA GLY A 110 9.06 1.81 -2.68
C GLY A 110 8.14 1.88 -1.46
N LEU A 111 8.53 2.61 -0.43
CA LEU A 111 7.75 2.86 0.78
C LEU A 111 7.43 4.35 0.92
N LEU A 112 6.19 4.64 1.26
CA LEU A 112 5.66 5.98 1.47
C LEU A 112 5.06 6.13 2.87
N ARG A 113 5.23 7.29 3.47
CA ARG A 113 4.38 7.75 4.57
C ARG A 113 3.12 8.42 4.01
N PRO A 114 2.01 8.47 4.76
CA PRO A 114 0.72 9.00 4.30
C PRO A 114 0.76 10.38 3.67
N MET A 115 1.54 11.29 4.25
CA MET A 115 1.62 12.69 3.82
C MET A 115 2.83 12.97 2.92
N ASP A 116 3.50 11.95 2.42
CA ASP A 116 4.54 12.11 1.41
C ASP A 116 3.97 12.65 0.11
N GLY A 117 4.67 13.62 -0.49
CA GLY A 117 4.26 14.26 -1.73
C GLY A 117 4.54 13.41 -2.96
N ILE A 118 3.50 12.86 -3.57
CA ILE A 118 3.58 12.09 -4.79
C ILE A 118 2.75 12.71 -5.92
N VAL A 119 3.02 12.31 -7.14
CA VAL A 119 2.24 12.66 -8.33
C VAL A 119 1.53 11.42 -8.88
N PRO A 120 0.45 11.56 -9.68
CA PRO A 120 -0.20 10.41 -10.30
C PRO A 120 0.73 9.66 -11.26
N TYR A 121 0.73 8.35 -11.15
CA TYR A 121 1.53 7.44 -11.96
C TYR A 121 0.86 6.07 -12.07
N ARG A 122 1.39 5.19 -12.90
CA ARG A 122 1.14 3.76 -12.89
C ARG A 122 2.46 3.02 -13.08
N MET A 123 2.75 2.09 -12.20
CA MET A 123 3.88 1.17 -12.31
C MET A 123 3.46 -0.21 -11.84
N GLU A 124 3.82 -1.22 -12.60
CA GLU A 124 3.53 -2.62 -12.32
C GLU A 124 4.77 -3.32 -11.78
N HIS A 125 4.58 -4.42 -11.05
CA HIS A 125 5.66 -5.16 -10.40
C HIS A 125 6.71 -5.72 -11.36
N CYS A 126 6.30 -6.03 -12.60
CA CYS A 126 7.12 -6.66 -13.63
C CYS A 126 7.95 -5.66 -14.46
N VAL A 127 7.71 -4.35 -14.33
CA VAL A 127 8.48 -3.34 -15.06
C VAL A 127 9.96 -3.53 -14.81
N SER A 128 10.75 -3.60 -15.90
CA SER A 128 12.20 -3.75 -15.86
C SER A 128 12.84 -2.57 -16.60
N LEU A 129 13.79 -1.91 -15.95
CA LEU A 129 14.43 -0.69 -16.39
C LEU A 129 15.94 -0.82 -16.30
N GLU A 130 16.69 -0.03 -17.06
CA GLU A 130 18.15 0.06 -16.94
C GLU A 130 18.57 0.44 -15.51
N ALA A 131 17.85 1.41 -14.91
CA ALA A 131 18.06 1.84 -13.53
C ALA A 131 17.81 0.74 -12.48
N THR A 132 17.11 -0.32 -12.85
CA THR A 132 16.92 -1.52 -12.00
C THR A 132 17.88 -2.66 -12.37
N ASN A 133 18.88 -2.41 -13.24
CA ASN A 133 19.76 -3.42 -13.84
C ASN A 133 18.95 -4.52 -14.55
N ASP A 134 17.94 -4.12 -15.31
CA ASP A 134 17.01 -5.00 -16.05
C ASP A 134 16.27 -6.04 -15.17
N LYS A 135 16.24 -5.82 -13.87
CA LYS A 135 15.45 -6.65 -12.95
C LYS A 135 14.05 -6.07 -12.81
N PRO A 136 13.03 -6.91 -12.63
CA PRO A 136 11.70 -6.45 -12.24
C PRO A 136 11.76 -5.54 -11.00
N VAL A 137 11.01 -4.44 -11.02
CA VAL A 137 11.08 -3.40 -10.00
C VAL A 137 10.76 -3.91 -8.58
N ASN A 138 9.93 -4.95 -8.45
CA ASN A 138 9.67 -5.59 -7.16
C ASN A 138 10.94 -6.23 -6.56
N ARG A 139 11.84 -6.79 -7.40
CA ARG A 139 13.12 -7.36 -6.93
C ARG A 139 14.17 -6.29 -6.66
N PHE A 140 14.14 -5.20 -7.43
CA PHE A 140 15.04 -4.06 -7.22
C PHE A 140 14.88 -3.43 -5.85
N TRP A 141 13.64 -3.35 -5.34
CA TRP A 141 13.35 -2.76 -4.05
C TRP A 141 13.78 -3.60 -2.85
N LYS A 142 13.89 -4.93 -3.01
CA LYS A 142 14.09 -5.86 -1.91
C LYS A 142 15.22 -5.48 -0.94
N ASP A 143 16.39 -5.20 -1.49
CA ASP A 143 17.59 -4.87 -0.70
C ASP A 143 17.53 -3.46 -0.08
N LYS A 144 16.67 -2.58 -0.61
CA LYS A 144 16.52 -1.20 -0.15
C LYS A 144 15.47 -1.04 0.94
N LEU A 145 14.40 -1.83 0.88
CA LEU A 145 13.21 -1.64 1.72
C LEU A 145 13.19 -2.56 2.94
N THR A 146 13.85 -3.71 2.90
CA THR A 146 13.76 -4.70 3.97
C THR A 146 14.24 -4.13 5.31
N ASP A 147 15.44 -3.56 5.36
CA ASP A 147 15.99 -2.97 6.59
C ASP A 147 15.15 -1.76 7.04
N VAL A 148 14.74 -0.90 6.12
CA VAL A 148 13.90 0.27 6.43
C VAL A 148 12.61 -0.12 7.14
N LEU A 149 11.92 -1.16 6.65
CA LEU A 149 10.70 -1.66 7.27
C LEU A 149 10.99 -2.28 8.65
N ILE A 150 11.97 -3.18 8.73
CA ILE A 150 12.33 -3.88 9.97
C ILE A 150 12.74 -2.88 11.05
N ASP A 151 13.64 -1.96 10.73
CA ASP A 151 14.13 -0.97 11.69
C ASP A 151 13.03 -0.04 12.17
N SER A 152 12.15 0.40 11.24
CA SER A 152 11.00 1.24 11.60
C SER A 152 10.03 0.53 12.54
N VAL A 153 9.75 -0.76 12.31
CA VAL A 153 8.83 -1.55 13.15
C VAL A 153 9.47 -1.85 14.49
N LYS A 154 10.77 -2.19 14.53
CA LYS A 154 11.50 -2.41 15.79
C LYS A 154 11.65 -1.15 16.64
N ALA A 155 11.76 0.02 16.01
CA ALA A 155 11.83 1.30 16.71
C ALA A 155 10.50 1.68 17.40
N ASP A 156 9.38 1.05 17.00
CA ASP A 156 8.09 1.15 17.67
C ASP A 156 7.98 0.02 18.71
N ASP A 157 7.30 -1.08 18.39
CA ASP A 157 7.02 -2.18 19.32
C ASP A 157 7.31 -3.58 18.73
N GLY A 158 7.86 -3.64 17.52
CA GLY A 158 8.16 -4.88 16.81
C GLY A 158 6.96 -5.57 16.16
N ILE A 159 5.78 -4.92 16.13
CA ILE A 159 4.53 -5.48 15.58
C ILE A 159 4.17 -4.82 14.26
N LEU A 160 3.97 -5.65 13.23
CA LEU A 160 3.54 -5.23 11.90
C LEU A 160 2.15 -5.79 11.58
N ILE A 161 1.16 -4.92 11.39
CA ILE A 161 -0.16 -5.29 10.87
C ILE A 161 -0.10 -5.27 9.34
N HIS A 162 -0.13 -6.45 8.73
CA HIS A 162 0.00 -6.63 7.30
C HIS A 162 -1.37 -6.58 6.62
N LEU A 163 -1.73 -5.41 6.08
CA LEU A 163 -2.96 -5.17 5.30
C LEU A 163 -2.67 -4.94 3.81
N SER A 164 -1.46 -5.27 3.37
CA SER A 164 -1.07 -5.30 1.95
C SER A 164 -1.44 -6.65 1.31
N THR A 165 -0.84 -7.00 0.17
CA THR A 165 -1.07 -8.25 -0.54
C THR A 165 0.26 -8.96 -0.80
N GLU A 166 0.21 -10.26 -1.07
CA GLU A 166 1.38 -11.09 -1.42
C GLU A 166 2.24 -10.47 -2.53
N GLU A 167 1.61 -9.81 -3.53
CA GLU A 167 2.32 -9.11 -4.60
C GLU A 167 3.35 -8.10 -4.06
N TYR A 168 3.02 -7.41 -2.96
CA TYR A 168 3.90 -6.40 -2.35
C TYR A 168 4.86 -6.97 -1.31
N GLU A 169 4.68 -8.21 -0.86
CA GLU A 169 5.66 -8.92 -0.03
C GLU A 169 6.98 -9.10 -0.79
N HIS A 170 6.91 -9.24 -2.11
CA HIS A 170 8.09 -9.35 -2.98
C HIS A 170 8.99 -8.11 -3.02
N LEU A 171 8.50 -6.96 -2.51
CA LEU A 171 9.31 -5.76 -2.30
C LEU A 171 10.33 -5.91 -1.15
N PHE A 172 10.23 -6.98 -0.37
CA PHE A 172 11.05 -7.23 0.82
C PHE A 172 11.67 -8.63 0.79
N ASP A 173 12.65 -8.87 1.62
CA ASP A 173 12.95 -10.20 2.10
C ASP A 173 11.91 -10.61 3.14
N TRP A 174 10.73 -11.03 2.63
CA TRP A 174 9.57 -11.30 3.48
C TRP A 174 9.82 -12.38 4.51
N LYS A 175 10.65 -13.39 4.17
CA LYS A 175 11.07 -14.41 5.12
C LYS A 175 11.78 -13.79 6.32
N ARG A 176 12.71 -12.88 6.05
CA ARG A 176 13.46 -12.17 7.09
C ARG A 176 12.54 -11.23 7.89
N VAL A 177 11.61 -10.51 7.23
CA VAL A 177 10.59 -9.69 7.90
C VAL A 177 9.81 -10.52 8.91
N CYS A 178 9.30 -11.71 8.51
CA CYS A 178 8.55 -12.60 9.40
C CYS A 178 9.40 -13.25 10.51
N GLN A 179 10.71 -13.34 10.34
CA GLN A 179 11.62 -13.84 11.37
C GLN A 179 11.96 -12.79 12.42
N GLU A 180 12.04 -11.53 12.03
CA GLU A 180 12.52 -10.45 12.88
C GLU A 180 11.39 -9.64 13.53
N LEU A 181 10.16 -9.72 12.99
CA LEU A 181 9.00 -8.98 13.46
C LEU A 181 7.83 -9.90 13.82
N LYS A 182 6.97 -9.45 14.74
CA LYS A 182 5.66 -10.06 14.95
C LYS A 182 4.71 -9.56 13.86
N VAL A 183 4.58 -10.33 12.78
CA VAL A 183 3.66 -10.01 11.67
C VAL A 183 2.28 -10.59 11.96
N ILE A 184 1.25 -9.73 11.88
CA ILE A 184 -0.15 -10.13 12.03
C ILE A 184 -0.89 -9.73 10.75
N GLN A 185 -1.51 -10.71 10.09
CA GLN A 185 -2.21 -10.54 8.83
C GLN A 185 -3.70 -10.86 8.98
N PRO A 186 -4.57 -9.88 9.19
CA PRO A 186 -6.01 -10.08 9.23
C PRO A 186 -6.54 -10.61 7.89
N LEU A 187 -7.33 -11.68 7.94
CA LEU A 187 -7.92 -12.34 6.77
C LEU A 187 -9.44 -12.19 6.78
N PHE A 188 -10.03 -11.91 5.61
CA PHE A 188 -11.45 -11.58 5.46
C PHE A 188 -12.15 -12.61 4.59
N TYR A 189 -13.10 -13.34 5.16
CA TYR A 189 -13.81 -14.43 4.50
C TYR A 189 -15.32 -14.25 4.54
N ILE A 190 -15.99 -14.76 3.50
CA ILE A 190 -17.43 -14.90 3.46
C ILE A 190 -17.76 -16.38 3.66
N ARG A 191 -18.63 -16.68 4.63
CA ARG A 191 -19.15 -18.03 4.86
C ARG A 191 -20.18 -18.36 3.79
N GLN A 192 -19.91 -19.41 3.05
CA GLN A 192 -20.80 -19.91 2.02
C GLN A 192 -21.94 -20.74 2.67
N LYS A 193 -23.01 -21.00 1.91
CA LYS A 193 -24.14 -21.81 2.37
C LYS A 193 -23.76 -23.24 2.81
N ASP A 194 -22.68 -23.78 2.27
CA ASP A 194 -22.11 -25.08 2.61
C ASP A 194 -21.09 -25.03 3.80
N GLY A 195 -20.98 -23.90 4.45
CA GLY A 195 -20.08 -23.65 5.59
C GLY A 195 -18.63 -23.32 5.21
N ARG A 196 -18.23 -23.48 3.96
CA ARG A 196 -16.85 -23.15 3.52
C ARG A 196 -16.59 -21.64 3.57
N LEU A 197 -15.36 -21.27 3.90
CA LEU A 197 -14.90 -19.90 3.88
C LEU A 197 -14.32 -19.57 2.49
N LYS A 198 -14.74 -18.45 1.91
CA LYS A 198 -14.25 -17.98 0.61
C LYS A 198 -13.79 -16.52 0.72
N MET A 199 -12.54 -16.27 0.37
CA MET A 199 -12.05 -14.90 0.21
C MET A 199 -12.55 -14.34 -1.13
N GLN A 200 -13.09 -13.12 -1.09
CA GLN A 200 -13.45 -12.37 -2.30
C GLN A 200 -12.60 -11.09 -2.35
N ALA A 201 -11.86 -10.92 -3.44
CA ALA A 201 -10.84 -9.88 -3.58
C ALA A 201 -11.39 -8.45 -3.34
N VAL A 202 -12.60 -8.15 -3.81
CA VAL A 202 -13.22 -6.83 -3.61
C VAL A 202 -13.49 -6.57 -2.13
N TRP A 203 -14.11 -7.54 -1.44
CA TRP A 203 -14.39 -7.43 -0.01
C TRP A 203 -13.13 -7.40 0.84
N ALA A 204 -12.15 -8.25 0.54
CA ALA A 204 -10.87 -8.24 1.25
C ALA A 204 -10.17 -6.87 1.14
N LYS A 205 -10.19 -6.24 -0.04
CA LYS A 205 -9.65 -4.89 -0.23
C LYS A 205 -10.44 -3.84 0.55
N SER A 206 -11.78 -3.92 0.53
CA SER A 206 -12.64 -2.99 1.30
C SER A 206 -12.36 -3.09 2.80
N CYS A 207 -12.33 -4.33 3.32
CA CYS A 207 -12.08 -4.58 4.75
C CYS A 207 -10.68 -4.11 5.18
N ARG A 208 -9.64 -4.31 4.35
CA ARG A 208 -8.29 -3.78 4.63
C ARG A 208 -8.31 -2.25 4.80
N GLY A 209 -8.95 -1.54 3.87
CA GLY A 209 -9.07 -0.08 3.98
C GLY A 209 -9.89 0.37 5.20
N ALA A 210 -11.02 -0.30 5.47
CA ALA A 210 -11.84 -0.03 6.64
C ALA A 210 -11.08 -0.33 7.95
N MET A 211 -10.28 -1.40 7.99
CA MET A 211 -9.47 -1.75 9.15
C MET A 211 -8.34 -0.74 9.39
N VAL A 212 -7.65 -0.28 8.33
CA VAL A 212 -6.70 0.83 8.49
C VAL A 212 -7.41 2.03 9.10
N ARG A 213 -8.57 2.45 8.58
CA ARG A 213 -9.34 3.56 9.15
C ARG A 213 -9.70 3.32 10.63
N TYR A 214 -10.11 2.10 10.98
CA TYR A 214 -10.44 1.73 12.34
C TYR A 214 -9.23 1.89 13.27
N ILE A 215 -8.06 1.38 12.87
CA ILE A 215 -6.81 1.51 13.64
C ILE A 215 -6.44 2.98 13.81
N LEU A 216 -6.50 3.78 12.74
CA LEU A 216 -6.10 5.19 12.78
C LEU A 216 -7.04 6.05 13.63
N ASN A 217 -8.36 5.85 13.54
CA ASN A 217 -9.34 6.64 14.28
C ASN A 217 -9.31 6.33 15.79
N ASN A 218 -9.01 5.08 16.15
CA ASN A 218 -8.96 4.65 17.55
C ASN A 218 -7.53 4.65 18.12
N GLN A 219 -6.52 4.93 17.27
CA GLN A 219 -5.10 4.95 17.63
C GLN A 219 -4.70 3.68 18.42
N LEU A 220 -5.04 2.50 17.86
CA LEU A 220 -4.87 1.22 18.54
C LEU A 220 -3.42 0.98 18.91
N LEU A 221 -3.19 0.50 20.12
CA LEU A 221 -1.87 0.24 20.68
C LEU A 221 -1.48 -1.24 20.59
N THR A 222 -2.46 -2.14 20.61
CA THR A 222 -2.23 -3.58 20.63
C THR A 222 -3.01 -4.30 19.52
N PRO A 223 -2.52 -5.42 19.00
CA PRO A 223 -3.22 -6.18 17.97
C PRO A 223 -4.50 -6.86 18.47
N GLU A 224 -4.64 -7.09 19.77
CA GLU A 224 -5.83 -7.67 20.40
C GLU A 224 -7.06 -6.76 20.22
N GLU A 225 -6.85 -5.46 20.15
CA GLU A 225 -7.91 -4.46 19.92
C GLU A 225 -8.53 -4.58 18.52
N LEU A 226 -7.86 -5.25 17.56
CA LEU A 226 -8.43 -5.57 16.25
C LEU A 226 -9.68 -6.45 16.37
N ALA A 227 -9.82 -7.24 17.44
CA ALA A 227 -10.98 -8.11 17.65
C ALA A 227 -12.31 -7.34 17.74
N ALA A 228 -12.28 -6.06 18.10
CA ALA A 228 -13.48 -5.21 18.14
C ALA A 228 -13.83 -4.59 16.77
N PHE A 229 -13.03 -4.84 15.73
CA PHE A 229 -13.34 -4.37 14.37
C PHE A 229 -14.57 -5.06 13.82
N SER A 230 -15.53 -4.26 13.32
CA SER A 230 -16.67 -4.71 12.55
C SER A 230 -16.87 -3.82 11.33
N TYR A 231 -17.14 -4.43 10.18
CA TYR A 231 -17.34 -3.71 8.92
C TYR A 231 -18.22 -4.53 7.97
N GLU A 232 -19.39 -3.98 7.56
CA GLU A 232 -20.29 -4.63 6.58
C GLU A 232 -20.61 -6.10 6.91
N GLY A 233 -20.77 -6.42 8.20
CA GLY A 233 -21.02 -7.76 8.71
C GLY A 233 -19.79 -8.66 8.81
N PHE A 234 -18.60 -8.18 8.49
CA PHE A 234 -17.37 -8.87 8.85
C PHE A 234 -17.04 -8.60 10.32
N GLU A 235 -16.91 -9.66 11.09
CA GLU A 235 -16.60 -9.62 12.52
C GLU A 235 -15.52 -10.64 12.84
N TYR A 236 -14.79 -10.40 13.92
CA TYR A 236 -13.75 -11.31 14.39
C TYR A 236 -14.35 -12.67 14.76
N ALA A 237 -13.74 -13.74 14.28
CA ALA A 237 -14.13 -15.12 14.54
C ALA A 237 -13.05 -15.82 15.38
N PRO A 238 -13.14 -15.78 16.73
CA PRO A 238 -12.08 -16.27 17.62
C PRO A 238 -11.77 -17.75 17.47
N ASP A 239 -12.75 -18.55 17.03
CA ASP A 239 -12.59 -19.99 16.82
C ASP A 239 -11.94 -20.35 15.47
N LEU A 240 -11.58 -19.35 14.68
CA LEU A 240 -11.00 -19.51 13.34
C LEU A 240 -9.68 -18.78 13.21
N GLY A 241 -8.76 -19.40 12.47
CA GLY A 241 -7.43 -18.83 12.23
C GLY A 241 -6.48 -19.01 13.41
N GLU A 242 -5.41 -18.26 13.37
CA GLU A 242 -4.32 -18.25 14.36
C GLU A 242 -4.05 -16.82 14.80
N ALA A 243 -3.28 -16.63 15.87
CA ALA A 243 -2.95 -15.30 16.38
C ALA A 243 -2.24 -14.41 15.33
N ALA A 244 -1.42 -15.01 14.45
CA ALA A 244 -0.78 -14.31 13.34
C ALA A 244 -1.74 -14.06 12.15
N PHE A 245 -2.84 -14.80 12.05
CA PHE A 245 -3.81 -14.74 10.96
C PHE A 245 -5.24 -14.69 11.52
N PRO A 246 -5.63 -13.62 12.21
CA PRO A 246 -6.97 -13.49 12.75
C PRO A 246 -7.99 -13.41 11.63
N HIS A 247 -9.04 -14.22 11.73
CA HIS A 247 -10.11 -14.29 10.73
C HIS A 247 -11.26 -13.34 11.09
N PHE A 248 -11.70 -12.59 10.08
CA PHE A 248 -12.91 -11.78 10.11
C PHE A 248 -13.90 -12.38 9.11
N VAL A 249 -15.06 -12.79 9.57
CA VAL A 249 -16.00 -13.59 8.77
C VAL A 249 -17.35 -12.88 8.73
N ARG A 250 -17.94 -12.89 7.52
CA ARG A 250 -19.31 -12.44 7.25
C ARG A 250 -20.18 -13.61 6.81
#